data_e0d7d8440f42261dc8e6b142cbbe98c1
#
_entry.id   e0d7d8440f42261dc8e6b142cbbe98c1
#
_cell.length_a   1.000
_cell.length_b   1.000
_cell.length_c   1.000
_cell.angle_alpha   90.00
_cell.angle_beta   90.00
_cell.angle_gamma   90.00
#
_symmetry.space_group_name_H-M   'P 1'
#
loop_
_entity.id
_entity.type
_entity.pdbx_description
1 polymer ?
#
loop_
_entity_poly.entity_id
_entity_poly.type
_entity_poly.pdbx_seq_one_letter_code
_entity_poly.pdbx_strand_id
1 'polypeptide(L)'
;VRTIMSQNVAAGVVPALPVVDTIKMVDSSGNVLGTPDRTRLRRVQTPQGFDAKLLWTLHQEARKEGLSTTDDAALLEKFQFGVATVPGDEKALKITTPTDLRLAQFIMEEDAEG
;
A
#
# COMPACT_ATOMS: atom_id res chain seq x y z
N VAL A 1 -5.85 -11.60 5.22
CA VAL A 1 -6.98 -10.82 4.67
C VAL A 1 -8.28 -11.23 5.35
N ARG A 2 -8.65 -12.50 5.19
CA ARG A 2 -9.92 -13.01 5.73
C ARG A 2 -10.02 -12.85 7.25
N THR A 3 -8.93 -13.07 7.97
CA THR A 3 -8.91 -12.98 9.43
C THR A 3 -9.29 -11.58 9.93
N ILE A 4 -8.70 -10.56 9.35
CA ILE A 4 -8.96 -9.18 9.77
C ILE A 4 -10.37 -8.75 9.37
N MET A 5 -10.80 -9.09 8.17
CA MET A 5 -12.13 -8.73 7.70
C MET A 5 -13.23 -9.45 8.47
N SER A 6 -13.02 -10.70 8.87
CA SER A 6 -13.98 -11.45 9.66
C SER A 6 -14.10 -10.93 11.09
N GLN A 7 -13.08 -10.25 11.60
CA GLN A 7 -13.11 -9.61 12.92
C GLN A 7 -13.82 -8.25 12.89
N ASN A 8 -14.17 -7.76 11.71
CA ASN A 8 -14.88 -6.50 11.51
C ASN A 8 -14.15 -5.29 12.10
N VAL A 9 -12.81 -5.34 12.18
CA VAL A 9 -12.00 -4.22 12.70
C VAL A 9 -11.48 -3.31 11.60
N ALA A 10 -11.54 -3.79 10.35
CA ALA A 10 -11.11 -3.01 9.19
C ALA A 10 -11.92 -3.40 7.96
N ALA A 11 -12.14 -2.43 7.08
CA ALA A 11 -12.81 -2.65 5.78
C ALA A 11 -11.84 -3.10 4.70
N GLY A 12 -10.55 -2.94 4.94
CA GLY A 12 -9.50 -3.39 4.02
C GLY A 12 -8.24 -3.78 4.77
N VAL A 13 -7.39 -4.54 4.10
CA VAL A 13 -6.10 -4.96 4.63
C VAL A 13 -5.05 -4.90 3.53
N VAL A 14 -3.88 -4.38 3.87
CA VAL A 14 -2.77 -4.21 2.93
C VAL A 14 -1.50 -4.83 3.51
N PRO A 15 -0.71 -5.56 2.70
CA PRO A 15 0.61 -5.99 3.13
C PRO A 15 1.54 -4.79 3.17
N ALA A 16 2.37 -4.71 4.19
CA ALA A 16 3.22 -3.55 4.38
C ALA A 16 4.57 -3.94 4.98
N LEU A 17 5.58 -3.15 4.63
CA LEU A 17 6.94 -3.30 5.13
C LEU A 17 7.37 -2.03 5.86
N PRO A 18 8.27 -2.15 6.84
CA PRO A 18 8.83 -0.96 7.48
C PRO A 18 9.57 -0.07 6.48
N VAL A 19 9.59 1.21 6.76
CA VAL A 19 10.40 2.17 6.01
C VAL A 19 11.77 2.27 6.67
N VAL A 20 12.82 1.93 5.93
CA VAL A 20 14.19 1.96 6.43
C VAL A 20 14.94 3.22 6.00
N ASP A 21 14.44 3.91 4.99
CA ASP A 21 15.04 5.15 4.50
C ASP A 21 14.52 6.36 5.29
N THR A 22 15.32 7.42 5.31
CA THR A 22 14.83 8.70 5.84
C THR A 22 13.93 9.36 4.82
N ILE A 23 12.72 9.68 5.23
CA ILE A 23 11.71 10.33 4.37
C ILE A 23 11.64 11.81 4.74
N LYS A 24 11.61 12.67 3.74
CA LYS A 24 11.46 14.11 3.94
C LYS A 24 10.15 14.58 3.32
N MET A 25 9.45 15.45 4.03
CA MET A 25 8.35 16.19 3.45
C MET A 25 8.90 17.47 2.84
N VAL A 26 8.45 17.79 1.62
CA VAL A 26 8.94 18.97 0.89
C VAL A 26 7.76 19.81 0.39
N ASP A 27 8.02 21.11 0.16
CA ASP A 27 7.04 21.99 -0.48
C ASP A 27 7.14 21.87 -2.02
N SER A 28 6.32 22.63 -2.73
CA SER A 28 6.29 22.59 -4.20
C SER A 28 7.60 23.05 -4.86
N SER A 29 8.46 23.76 -4.11
CA SER A 29 9.77 24.24 -4.58
C SER A 29 10.90 23.29 -4.23
N GLY A 30 10.61 22.20 -3.52
CA GLY A 30 11.61 21.22 -3.12
C GLY A 30 12.31 21.54 -1.79
N ASN A 31 11.84 22.52 -1.03
CA ASN A 31 12.38 22.81 0.29
C ASN A 31 11.84 21.85 1.34
N VAL A 32 12.71 21.38 2.22
CA VAL A 32 12.33 20.43 3.25
C VAL A 32 11.46 21.09 4.30
N LEU A 33 10.27 20.53 4.54
CA LEU A 33 9.34 20.98 5.57
C LEU A 33 9.52 20.23 6.88
N GLY A 34 9.98 18.97 6.82
CA GLY A 34 10.17 18.17 8.01
C GLY A 34 10.51 16.73 7.68
N THR A 35 10.75 15.96 8.73
CA THR A 35 11.07 14.53 8.63
C THR A 35 10.03 13.75 9.42
N PRO A 36 9.11 13.01 8.77
CA PRO A 36 8.17 12.17 9.50
C PRO A 36 8.89 11.08 10.28
N ASP A 37 8.29 10.65 11.37
CA ASP A 37 8.78 9.52 12.14
C ASP A 37 8.57 8.23 11.34
N ARG A 38 9.65 7.64 10.84
CA ARG A 38 9.55 6.45 9.98
C ARG A 38 9.04 5.21 10.70
N THR A 39 9.03 5.19 12.02
CA THR A 39 8.44 4.08 12.77
C THR A 39 6.93 4.00 12.57
N ARG A 40 6.31 5.10 12.14
CA ARG A 40 4.87 5.20 11.85
C ARG A 40 4.56 5.12 10.37
N LEU A 41 5.57 4.91 9.54
CA LEU A 41 5.43 4.80 8.09
C LEU A 41 5.57 3.35 7.65
N ARG A 42 4.87 2.99 6.58
CA ARG A 42 4.97 1.66 5.99
C ARG A 42 4.98 1.79 4.47
N ARG A 43 5.74 0.90 3.82
CA ARG A 43 5.68 0.73 2.36
C ARG A 43 4.61 -0.32 2.07
N VAL A 44 3.61 0.07 1.31
CA VAL A 44 2.47 -0.79 1.01
C VAL A 44 2.73 -1.60 -0.26
N GLN A 45 2.36 -2.87 -0.22
CA GLN A 45 2.50 -3.79 -1.34
C GLN A 45 1.14 -4.22 -1.87
N THR A 46 1.13 -5.01 -2.91
CA THR A 46 -0.05 -5.66 -3.47
C THR A 46 0.13 -7.17 -3.38
N PRO A 47 -0.94 -7.98 -3.36
CA PRO A 47 -2.35 -7.57 -3.48
C PRO A 47 -2.88 -6.94 -2.20
N GLN A 48 -3.97 -6.19 -2.34
CA GLN A 48 -4.68 -5.56 -1.22
C GLN A 48 -6.06 -6.20 -1.10
N GLY A 49 -6.53 -6.40 0.12
CA GLY A 49 -7.79 -7.07 0.37
C GLY A 49 -8.86 -6.12 0.90
N PHE A 50 -10.08 -6.24 0.37
CA PHE A 50 -11.17 -5.34 0.72
C PHE A 50 -12.51 -6.06 0.73
N ASP A 51 -13.47 -5.48 1.48
CA ASP A 51 -14.87 -5.84 1.33
C ASP A 51 -15.33 -5.41 -0.06
N ALA A 52 -15.72 -6.36 -0.90
CA ALA A 52 -16.02 -6.10 -2.30
C ALA A 52 -17.22 -5.16 -2.50
N LYS A 53 -18.27 -5.33 -1.70
CA LYS A 53 -19.46 -4.48 -1.79
C LYS A 53 -19.14 -3.04 -1.40
N LEU A 54 -18.41 -2.87 -0.30
CA LEU A 54 -18.03 -1.57 0.17
C LEU A 54 -17.14 -0.86 -0.84
N LEU A 55 -16.12 -1.55 -1.35
CA LEU A 55 -15.20 -0.99 -2.33
C LEU A 55 -15.94 -0.54 -3.58
N TRP A 56 -16.84 -1.36 -4.10
CA TRP A 56 -17.65 -1.00 -5.27
C TRP A 56 -18.47 0.26 -5.02
N THR A 57 -19.13 0.32 -3.85
CA THR A 57 -19.94 1.48 -3.46
C THR A 57 -19.10 2.75 -3.39
N LEU A 58 -17.90 2.67 -2.78
CA LEU A 58 -17.01 3.81 -2.66
C LEU A 58 -16.47 4.29 -4.00
N HIS A 59 -16.22 3.39 -4.94
CA HIS A 59 -15.85 3.78 -6.30
C HIS A 59 -16.97 4.56 -7.00
N GLN A 60 -18.23 4.16 -6.78
CA GLN A 60 -19.37 4.89 -7.33
C GLN A 60 -19.46 6.30 -6.73
N GLU A 61 -19.32 6.41 -5.42
CA GLU A 61 -19.34 7.72 -4.75
C GLU A 61 -18.18 8.62 -5.18
N ALA A 62 -16.98 8.05 -5.30
CA ALA A 62 -15.79 8.80 -5.75
C ALA A 62 -15.99 9.33 -7.17
N ARG A 63 -16.59 8.52 -8.04
CA ARG A 63 -16.87 8.94 -9.43
C ARG A 63 -17.84 10.11 -9.45
N LYS A 64 -18.89 10.09 -8.63
CA LYS A 64 -19.85 11.18 -8.53
C LYS A 64 -19.21 12.48 -8.05
N GLU A 65 -18.26 12.38 -7.12
CA GLU A 65 -17.59 13.52 -6.53
C GLU A 65 -16.34 13.95 -7.29
N GLY A 66 -15.93 13.22 -8.33
CA GLY A 66 -14.73 13.52 -9.10
C GLY A 66 -13.44 13.28 -8.34
N LEU A 67 -13.46 12.39 -7.36
CA LEU A 67 -12.28 12.09 -6.56
C LEU A 67 -11.35 11.12 -7.26
N SER A 68 -10.05 11.31 -7.04
CA SER A 68 -9.00 10.42 -7.55
C SER A 68 -8.09 10.02 -6.39
N THR A 69 -7.70 8.75 -6.35
CA THR A 69 -6.83 8.21 -5.30
C THR A 69 -5.72 7.38 -5.92
N THR A 70 -4.64 7.18 -5.15
CA THR A 70 -3.47 6.43 -5.63
C THR A 70 -3.70 4.92 -5.61
N ASP A 71 -4.54 4.44 -4.71
CA ASP A 71 -4.90 3.02 -4.63
C ASP A 71 -6.27 2.86 -3.94
N ASP A 72 -6.76 1.62 -3.87
CA ASP A 72 -8.05 1.31 -3.26
C ASP A 72 -8.05 1.56 -1.76
N ALA A 73 -6.92 1.36 -1.08
CA ALA A 73 -6.80 1.65 0.35
C ALA A 73 -6.97 3.15 0.60
N ALA A 74 -6.38 4.00 -0.24
CA ALA A 74 -6.55 5.44 -0.14
C ALA A 74 -8.01 5.86 -0.33
N LEU A 75 -8.76 5.13 -1.16
CA LEU A 75 -10.19 5.37 -1.34
C LEU A 75 -10.96 5.11 -0.04
N LEU A 76 -10.68 4.00 0.64
CA LEU A 76 -11.30 3.71 1.94
C LEU A 76 -10.97 4.78 2.97
N GLU A 77 -9.72 5.22 3.02
CA GLU A 77 -9.28 6.26 3.95
C GLU A 77 -10.03 7.56 3.72
N LYS A 78 -10.26 7.94 2.46
CA LYS A 78 -11.00 9.16 2.12
C LYS A 78 -12.41 9.16 2.67
N PHE A 79 -13.06 7.99 2.70
CA PHE A 79 -14.41 7.83 3.26
C PHE A 79 -14.38 7.39 4.71
N GLN A 80 -13.21 7.47 5.38
CA GLN A 80 -13.04 7.23 6.82
C GLN A 80 -13.29 5.78 7.25
N PHE A 81 -13.03 4.82 6.37
CA PHE A 81 -13.04 3.40 6.72
C PHE A 81 -11.65 2.95 7.15
N GLY A 82 -11.60 2.03 8.10
CA GLY A 82 -10.34 1.51 8.60
C GLY A 82 -9.63 0.60 7.60
N VAL A 83 -8.31 0.75 7.50
CA VAL A 83 -7.45 -0.14 6.72
C VAL A 83 -6.35 -0.62 7.64
N ALA A 84 -6.24 -1.96 7.79
CA ALA A 84 -5.22 -2.56 8.63
C ALA A 84 -4.04 -3.02 7.78
N THR A 85 -2.88 -3.16 8.41
CA THR A 85 -1.69 -3.70 7.75
C THR A 85 -1.39 -5.10 8.24
N VAL A 86 -0.83 -5.93 7.37
CA VAL A 86 -0.24 -7.24 7.70
C VAL A 86 1.19 -7.25 7.21
N PRO A 87 2.07 -8.09 7.79
CA PRO A 87 3.46 -8.15 7.32
C PRO A 87 3.53 -8.50 5.84
N GLY A 88 4.31 -7.72 5.09
CA GLY A 88 4.59 -7.97 3.69
C GLY A 88 5.83 -8.84 3.51
N ASP A 89 6.25 -9.01 2.26
CA ASP A 89 7.44 -9.79 1.91
C ASP A 89 8.31 -8.95 0.98
N GLU A 90 9.58 -8.79 1.34
CA GLU A 90 10.57 -8.06 0.53
C GLU A 90 10.66 -8.61 -0.91
N LYS A 91 10.37 -9.90 -1.09
CA LYS A 91 10.40 -10.56 -2.40
C LYS A 91 9.15 -10.33 -3.24
N ALA A 92 8.08 -9.77 -2.65
CA ALA A 92 6.85 -9.45 -3.37
C ALA A 92 7.00 -8.10 -4.09
N LEU A 93 7.82 -8.10 -5.13
CA LEU A 93 8.24 -6.90 -5.85
C LEU A 93 7.29 -6.55 -6.97
N LYS A 94 6.88 -5.29 -7.04
CA LYS A 94 6.14 -4.76 -8.18
C LYS A 94 7.15 -4.34 -9.24
N ILE A 95 7.09 -4.95 -10.42
CA ILE A 95 8.03 -4.67 -11.51
C ILE A 95 7.55 -3.45 -12.29
N THR A 96 8.26 -2.33 -12.16
CA THR A 96 7.93 -1.08 -12.85
C THR A 96 9.11 -0.50 -13.64
N THR A 97 10.34 -0.96 -13.37
CA THR A 97 11.54 -0.48 -14.04
C THR A 97 12.37 -1.66 -14.52
N PRO A 98 13.33 -1.47 -15.48
CA PRO A 98 14.27 -2.53 -15.83
C PRO A 98 15.09 -3.07 -14.65
N THR A 99 15.41 -2.22 -13.69
CA THR A 99 16.11 -2.64 -12.48
C THR A 99 15.26 -3.58 -11.65
N ASP A 100 13.96 -3.28 -11.52
CA ASP A 100 13.02 -4.15 -10.82
C ASP A 100 12.93 -5.52 -11.48
N LEU A 101 12.92 -5.57 -12.81
CA LEU A 101 12.88 -6.84 -13.54
C LEU A 101 14.12 -7.69 -13.25
N ARG A 102 15.30 -7.09 -13.22
CA ARG A 102 16.54 -7.79 -12.89
C ARG A 102 16.52 -8.32 -11.47
N LEU A 103 16.03 -7.51 -10.53
CA LEU A 103 15.92 -7.93 -9.14
C LEU A 103 14.93 -9.09 -8.99
N ALA A 104 13.79 -9.02 -9.69
CA ALA A 104 12.81 -10.11 -9.67
C ALA A 104 13.41 -11.41 -10.22
N GLN A 105 14.18 -11.33 -11.31
CA GLN A 105 14.87 -12.49 -11.89
C GLN A 105 15.87 -13.10 -10.92
N PHE A 106 16.65 -12.26 -10.23
CA PHE A 106 17.59 -12.71 -9.22
C PHE A 106 16.88 -13.43 -8.08
N ILE A 107 15.77 -12.87 -7.58
CA ILE A 107 14.97 -13.48 -6.51
C ILE A 107 14.45 -14.84 -6.95
N MET A 108 13.94 -14.96 -8.17
CA MET A 108 13.44 -16.22 -8.71
C MET A 108 14.53 -17.28 -8.80
N GLU A 109 15.73 -16.89 -9.22
CA GLU A 109 16.88 -17.81 -9.31
C GLU A 109 17.29 -18.30 -7.93
N GLU A 110 17.35 -17.44 -6.94
CA GLU A 110 17.63 -17.82 -5.55
C GLU A 110 16.61 -18.84 -5.02
N ASP A 111 15.34 -18.56 -5.24
CA ASP A 111 14.28 -19.45 -4.75
C ASP A 111 14.31 -20.81 -5.46
N ALA A 112 14.70 -20.85 -6.73
CA ALA A 112 14.84 -22.10 -7.49
C ALA A 112 16.01 -22.96 -6.99
N GLU A 113 17.09 -22.33 -6.51
CA GLU A 113 18.25 -23.02 -5.97
C GLU A 113 18.07 -23.46 -4.51
N GLY A 114 17.21 -22.75 -3.80
CA GLY A 114 16.99 -22.96 -2.38
C GLY A 114 15.73 -23.70 -2.10
#